data_c27af5c1fba99cb10e1cdacef43e8eb7
#
_entry.id   c27af5c1fba99cb10e1cdacef43e8eb7
#
_cell.length_a   1.000
_cell.length_b   1.000
_cell.length_c   1.000
_cell.angle_alpha   90.00
_cell.angle_beta   90.00
_cell.angle_gamma   90.00
#
_symmetry.space_group_name_H-M   'P 1'
#
loop_
_entity.id
_entity.type
_entity.pdbx_description
1 polymer ?
#
loop_
_entity_poly.entity_id
_entity_poly.type
_entity_poly.pdbx_seq_one_letter_code
_entity_poly.pdbx_strand_id
1 'polypeptide(L)'
;MTKIKWILIFLIFMFVSTSCGTPAKKPMEATKEKITLPKIPDKISRGYNKEPVLRVYIVQTGKIETMPLEQYVMGTVAGEIKNDWPLEALKAQAILARSYVLNFVNNEKSKYTNADISTDFEEAQAWNPSNINSNIKKAVNYTRGLVAVYDGKYIEAWFHSDAAGRTALAKEGLNYKKK
;
A
#
# COMPACT_ATOMS: atom_id res chain seq x y z
N MET A 1 -32.13 84.06 -29.56
CA MET A 1 -32.72 82.91 -28.82
C MET A 1 -32.23 81.66 -29.50
N THR A 2 -31.09 81.16 -29.03
CA THR A 2 -30.35 80.05 -29.70
C THR A 2 -30.49 78.74 -28.84
N LYS A 3 -31.10 77.80 -29.47
CA LYS A 3 -31.28 76.44 -28.88
C LYS A 3 -29.99 75.66 -29.02
N ILE A 4 -29.31 75.37 -27.90
CA ILE A 4 -28.14 74.48 -27.84
C ILE A 4 -28.63 73.04 -27.85
N LYS A 5 -28.28 72.34 -28.88
CA LYS A 5 -28.50 70.87 -29.03
C LYS A 5 -27.38 70.17 -28.26
N TRP A 6 -27.74 69.43 -27.25
CA TRP A 6 -26.85 68.51 -26.59
C TRP A 6 -26.66 67.26 -27.44
N ILE A 7 -25.42 67.05 -27.97
CA ILE A 7 -25.05 65.81 -28.60
C ILE A 7 -24.40 64.93 -27.53
N LEU A 8 -25.10 63.88 -27.13
CA LEU A 8 -24.60 62.82 -26.26
C LEU A 8 -23.72 61.90 -27.09
N ILE A 9 -22.40 62.04 -26.90
CA ILE A 9 -21.45 61.08 -27.49
C ILE A 9 -21.37 59.86 -26.52
N PHE A 10 -21.98 58.76 -26.93
CA PHE A 10 -21.82 57.48 -26.25
C PHE A 10 -20.46 56.87 -26.65
N LEU A 11 -19.47 57.02 -25.74
CA LEU A 11 -18.21 56.29 -25.83
C LEU A 11 -18.45 54.84 -25.41
N ILE A 12 -18.61 53.93 -26.38
CA ILE A 12 -18.62 52.52 -26.14
C ILE A 12 -17.18 52.08 -25.83
N PHE A 13 -16.88 51.89 -24.56
CA PHE A 13 -15.65 51.25 -24.14
C PHE A 13 -15.79 49.74 -24.37
N MET A 14 -15.24 49.25 -25.49
CA MET A 14 -15.09 47.85 -25.74
C MET A 14 -14.02 47.30 -24.78
N PHE A 15 -14.46 46.73 -23.66
CA PHE A 15 -13.59 45.88 -22.83
C PHE A 15 -13.32 44.58 -23.58
N VAL A 16 -12.17 44.50 -24.26
CA VAL A 16 -11.63 43.22 -24.75
C VAL A 16 -11.07 42.53 -23.50
N SER A 17 -11.90 41.73 -22.85
CA SER A 17 -11.42 40.76 -21.85
C SER A 17 -10.67 39.65 -22.59
N THR A 18 -9.34 39.74 -22.67
CA THR A 18 -8.48 38.62 -22.99
C THR A 18 -8.58 37.63 -21.86
N SER A 19 -9.55 36.70 -21.94
CA SER A 19 -9.63 35.53 -21.11
C SER A 19 -8.41 34.66 -21.43
N CYS A 20 -7.40 34.74 -20.57
CA CYS A 20 -6.30 33.78 -20.55
C CYS A 20 -6.87 32.46 -20.07
N GLY A 21 -7.51 31.72 -20.96
CA GLY A 21 -8.00 30.38 -20.70
C GLY A 21 -6.80 29.44 -20.54
N THR A 22 -6.49 29.10 -19.27
CA THR A 22 -5.68 27.92 -19.01
C THR A 22 -6.34 26.75 -19.72
N PRO A 23 -5.62 25.99 -20.55
CA PRO A 23 -6.20 24.83 -21.21
C PRO A 23 -6.69 23.88 -20.10
N ALA A 24 -7.99 23.66 -20.03
CA ALA A 24 -8.59 22.68 -19.14
C ALA A 24 -7.90 21.35 -19.48
N LYS A 25 -7.15 20.78 -18.52
CA LYS A 25 -6.64 19.43 -18.62
C LYS A 25 -7.83 18.53 -18.93
N LYS A 26 -7.86 17.96 -20.14
CA LYS A 26 -8.84 16.91 -20.49
C LYS A 26 -8.89 15.93 -19.32
N PRO A 27 -10.09 15.57 -18.83
CA PRO A 27 -10.19 14.48 -17.85
C PRO A 27 -9.48 13.28 -18.47
N MET A 28 -8.50 12.75 -17.76
CA MET A 28 -7.82 11.53 -18.16
C MET A 28 -8.89 10.45 -18.13
N GLU A 29 -9.33 10.04 -19.32
CA GLU A 29 -10.26 8.94 -19.48
C GLU A 29 -9.57 7.72 -18.88
N ALA A 30 -10.02 7.33 -17.69
CA ALA A 30 -9.51 6.15 -16.99
C ALA A 30 -9.89 4.96 -17.86
N THR A 31 -8.98 4.54 -18.72
CA THR A 31 -9.05 3.24 -19.35
C THR A 31 -9.25 2.23 -18.24
N LYS A 32 -10.39 1.59 -18.18
CA LYS A 32 -10.65 0.46 -17.29
C LYS A 32 -9.75 -0.70 -17.75
N GLU A 33 -8.46 -0.58 -17.47
CA GLU A 33 -7.58 -1.74 -17.57
C GLU A 33 -8.17 -2.81 -16.65
N LYS A 34 -8.41 -3.98 -17.22
CA LYS A 34 -8.89 -5.13 -16.48
C LYS A 34 -7.79 -5.51 -15.48
N ILE A 35 -7.93 -5.03 -14.24
CA ILE A 35 -6.98 -5.35 -13.17
C ILE A 35 -7.02 -6.86 -12.97
N THR A 36 -5.96 -7.53 -13.40
CA THR A 36 -5.78 -8.95 -13.14
C THR A 36 -5.22 -9.08 -11.73
N LEU A 37 -5.99 -9.66 -10.83
CA LEU A 37 -5.50 -9.93 -9.47
C LEU A 37 -4.59 -11.15 -9.48
N PRO A 38 -3.45 -11.13 -8.76
CA PRO A 38 -2.59 -12.29 -8.62
C PRO A 38 -3.33 -13.39 -7.83
N LYS A 39 -3.07 -14.63 -8.18
CA LYS A 39 -3.61 -15.77 -7.42
C LYS A 39 -2.86 -15.92 -6.10
N ILE A 40 -3.57 -16.37 -5.07
CA ILE A 40 -2.91 -16.82 -3.83
C ILE A 40 -1.94 -17.95 -4.21
N PRO A 41 -0.67 -17.88 -3.75
CA PRO A 41 0.34 -18.89 -4.10
C PRO A 41 -0.12 -20.32 -3.79
N ASP A 42 0.07 -21.24 -4.73
CA ASP A 42 -0.36 -22.63 -4.58
C ASP A 42 0.40 -23.38 -3.47
N LYS A 43 1.56 -22.86 -3.06
CA LYS A 43 2.38 -23.39 -1.96
C LYS A 43 1.69 -23.25 -0.59
N ILE A 44 0.76 -22.30 -0.45
CA ILE A 44 0.08 -22.02 0.82
C ILE A 44 -1.14 -22.91 0.92
N SER A 45 -1.25 -23.67 2.01
CA SER A 45 -2.44 -24.46 2.31
C SER A 45 -3.63 -23.53 2.59
N ARG A 46 -4.84 -24.04 2.40
CA ARG A 46 -6.07 -23.32 2.70
C ARG A 46 -6.76 -23.97 3.88
N GLY A 47 -6.96 -23.17 4.93
CA GLY A 47 -7.74 -23.57 6.09
C GLY A 47 -9.23 -23.73 5.78
N TYR A 48 -10.01 -24.08 6.81
CA TYR A 48 -11.44 -24.37 6.72
C TYR A 48 -12.26 -23.32 5.96
N ASN A 49 -11.98 -22.04 6.18
CA ASN A 49 -12.68 -20.93 5.51
C ASN A 49 -11.98 -20.45 4.22
N LYS A 50 -11.17 -21.28 3.59
CA LYS A 50 -10.31 -20.92 2.44
C LYS A 50 -9.31 -19.81 2.75
N GLU A 51 -9.10 -19.49 4.03
CA GLU A 51 -8.06 -18.56 4.46
C GLU A 51 -6.69 -19.18 4.20
N PRO A 52 -5.74 -18.42 3.65
CA PRO A 52 -4.37 -18.91 3.49
C PRO A 52 -3.75 -19.23 4.85
N VAL A 53 -3.06 -20.36 4.93
CA VAL A 53 -2.37 -20.85 6.13
C VAL A 53 -0.89 -20.97 5.80
N LEU A 54 -0.04 -20.40 6.65
CA LEU A 54 1.40 -20.37 6.52
C LEU A 54 2.06 -21.32 7.51
N ARG A 55 3.14 -21.96 7.10
CA ARG A 55 4.12 -22.61 7.95
C ARG A 55 5.21 -21.60 8.26
N VAL A 56 5.24 -21.08 9.46
CA VAL A 56 6.13 -19.98 9.87
C VAL A 56 7.22 -20.54 10.78
N TYR A 57 8.47 -20.35 10.41
CA TYR A 57 9.58 -20.65 11.32
C TYR A 57 9.71 -19.52 12.34
N ILE A 58 9.53 -19.85 13.62
CA ILE A 58 9.64 -18.89 14.73
C ILE A 58 11.07 -18.93 15.27
N VAL A 59 11.84 -17.87 15.00
CA VAL A 59 13.26 -17.78 15.37
C VAL A 59 13.45 -17.95 16.90
N GLN A 60 12.58 -17.34 17.70
CA GLN A 60 12.67 -17.36 19.16
C GLN A 60 12.53 -18.77 19.75
N THR A 61 11.80 -19.65 19.08
CA THR A 61 11.56 -21.02 19.57
C THR A 61 12.30 -22.10 18.76
N GLY A 62 12.82 -21.75 17.60
CA GLY A 62 13.41 -22.70 16.66
C GLY A 62 12.41 -23.69 16.05
N LYS A 63 11.10 -23.38 16.11
CA LYS A 63 10.03 -24.29 15.66
C LYS A 63 9.24 -23.71 14.50
N ILE A 64 8.66 -24.60 13.71
CA ILE A 64 7.68 -24.24 12.69
C ILE A 64 6.29 -24.26 13.34
N GLU A 65 5.58 -23.15 13.24
CA GLU A 65 4.18 -23.03 13.62
C GLU A 65 3.31 -22.84 12.40
N THR A 66 2.14 -23.46 12.40
CA THR A 66 1.14 -23.30 11.36
C THR A 66 0.11 -22.29 11.82
N MET A 67 -0.05 -21.19 11.08
CA MET A 67 -0.99 -20.14 11.46
C MET A 67 -1.68 -19.50 10.26
N PRO A 68 -2.90 -18.95 10.43
CA PRO A 68 -3.57 -18.15 9.40
C PRO A 68 -2.72 -16.96 8.95
N LEU A 69 -2.80 -16.61 7.65
CA LEU A 69 -2.11 -15.45 7.09
C LEU A 69 -2.39 -14.17 7.90
N GLU A 70 -3.65 -13.94 8.26
CA GLU A 70 -4.02 -12.72 8.99
C GLU A 70 -3.42 -12.67 10.40
N GLN A 71 -3.21 -13.82 11.03
CA GLN A 71 -2.51 -13.88 12.32
C GLN A 71 -1.03 -13.51 12.17
N TYR A 72 -0.36 -14.00 11.13
CA TYR A 72 1.01 -13.61 10.81
C TYR A 72 1.09 -12.09 10.55
N VAL A 73 0.17 -11.55 9.74
CA VAL A 73 0.08 -10.11 9.43
C VAL A 73 -0.13 -9.28 10.71
N MET A 74 -0.95 -9.72 11.66
CA MET A 74 -1.11 -9.02 12.94
C MET A 74 0.23 -8.93 13.69
N GLY A 75 0.97 -10.02 13.76
CA GLY A 75 2.29 -10.05 14.40
C GLY A 75 3.31 -9.15 13.68
N THR A 76 3.27 -9.10 12.36
CA THR A 76 4.12 -8.22 11.55
C THR A 76 3.78 -6.74 11.77
N VAL A 77 2.50 -6.36 11.72
CA VAL A 77 2.09 -4.98 12.02
C VAL A 77 2.55 -4.57 13.42
N ALA A 78 2.41 -5.48 14.41
CA ALA A 78 2.83 -5.23 15.78
C ALA A 78 4.36 -5.17 15.99
N GLY A 79 5.12 -5.74 15.06
CA GLY A 79 6.58 -5.68 15.06
C GLY A 79 7.15 -4.46 14.34
N GLU A 80 6.45 -3.96 13.32
CA GLU A 80 6.96 -2.93 12.43
C GLU A 80 6.61 -1.50 12.86
N ILE A 81 5.44 -1.29 13.46
CA ILE A 81 5.01 0.05 13.86
C ILE A 81 4.42 0.05 15.26
N LYS A 82 4.38 1.23 15.90
CA LYS A 82 3.78 1.38 17.22
C LYS A 82 2.28 1.08 17.17
N ASN A 83 1.80 0.31 18.11
CA ASN A 83 0.43 -0.17 18.17
C ASN A 83 -0.63 0.89 18.56
N ASP A 84 -0.17 2.09 18.92
CA ASP A 84 -0.99 3.28 19.22
C ASP A 84 -1.09 4.27 18.03
N TRP A 85 -0.49 3.96 16.90
CA TRP A 85 -0.59 4.79 15.71
C TRP A 85 -2.04 4.88 15.20
N PRO A 86 -2.37 5.94 14.41
CA PRO A 86 -3.71 6.10 13.83
C PRO A 86 -4.16 4.85 13.07
N LEU A 87 -5.44 4.52 13.19
CA LEU A 87 -6.02 3.31 12.60
C LEU A 87 -5.74 3.18 11.09
N GLU A 88 -5.76 4.29 10.36
CA GLU A 88 -5.48 4.28 8.92
C GLU A 88 -4.01 3.94 8.61
N ALA A 89 -3.06 4.34 9.46
CA ALA A 89 -1.66 3.95 9.34
C ALA A 89 -1.51 2.44 9.60
N LEU A 90 -2.16 1.91 10.64
CA LEU A 90 -2.19 0.47 10.93
C LEU A 90 -2.81 -0.33 9.78
N LYS A 91 -3.88 0.17 9.15
CA LYS A 91 -4.51 -0.44 7.96
C LYS A 91 -3.54 -0.47 6.76
N ALA A 92 -2.87 0.65 6.48
CA ALA A 92 -1.89 0.72 5.41
C ALA A 92 -0.76 -0.30 5.63
N GLN A 93 -0.22 -0.37 6.85
CA GLN A 93 0.80 -1.35 7.21
C GLN A 93 0.30 -2.80 7.06
N ALA A 94 -0.94 -3.09 7.42
CA ALA A 94 -1.52 -4.43 7.23
C ALA A 94 -1.61 -4.83 5.75
N ILE A 95 -1.95 -3.89 4.86
CA ILE A 95 -1.96 -4.13 3.41
C ILE A 95 -0.54 -4.39 2.90
N LEU A 96 0.45 -3.59 3.34
CA LEU A 96 1.85 -3.77 2.94
C LEU A 96 2.40 -5.10 3.44
N ALA A 97 2.20 -5.43 4.71
CA ALA A 97 2.66 -6.70 5.30
C ALA A 97 2.07 -7.91 4.58
N ARG A 98 0.78 -7.89 4.28
CA ARG A 98 0.10 -8.95 3.53
C ARG A 98 0.65 -9.08 2.10
N SER A 99 0.89 -7.96 1.43
CA SER A 99 1.46 -7.94 0.08
C SER A 99 2.88 -8.50 0.07
N TYR A 100 3.70 -8.12 1.04
CA TYR A 100 5.07 -8.62 1.20
C TYR A 100 5.10 -10.13 1.36
N VAL A 101 4.37 -10.68 2.34
CA VAL A 101 4.40 -12.12 2.59
C VAL A 101 3.89 -12.94 1.41
N LEU A 102 2.83 -12.48 0.72
CA LEU A 102 2.33 -13.17 -0.47
C LEU A 102 3.30 -13.08 -1.64
N ASN A 103 3.96 -11.94 -1.81
CA ASN A 103 5.03 -11.81 -2.80
C ASN A 103 6.20 -12.72 -2.50
N PHE A 104 6.68 -12.75 -1.24
CA PHE A 104 7.77 -13.61 -0.80
C PHE A 104 7.45 -15.09 -1.06
N VAL A 105 6.33 -15.58 -0.57
CA VAL A 105 5.93 -16.99 -0.75
C VAL A 105 5.79 -17.36 -2.23
N ASN A 106 5.33 -16.42 -3.08
CA ASN A 106 5.18 -16.68 -4.51
C ASN A 106 6.52 -16.78 -5.24
N ASN A 107 7.49 -15.95 -4.89
CA ASN A 107 8.70 -15.74 -5.70
C ASN A 107 9.95 -16.30 -5.04
N GLU A 108 9.96 -16.46 -3.71
CA GLU A 108 11.13 -16.84 -2.94
C GLU A 108 10.93 -18.19 -2.19
N LYS A 109 11.97 -18.60 -1.51
CA LYS A 109 11.94 -19.74 -0.59
C LYS A 109 12.53 -19.31 0.74
N SER A 110 11.90 -19.69 1.83
CA SER A 110 12.48 -19.52 3.16
C SER A 110 13.83 -20.24 3.26
N LYS A 111 14.78 -19.60 3.93
CA LYS A 111 16.06 -20.25 4.30
C LYS A 111 15.88 -21.37 5.32
N TYR A 112 14.72 -21.45 5.96
CA TYR A 112 14.37 -22.50 6.91
C TYR A 112 13.59 -23.62 6.21
N THR A 113 14.14 -24.83 6.27
CA THR A 113 13.53 -26.01 5.62
C THR A 113 12.10 -26.22 6.12
N ASN A 114 11.18 -26.54 5.19
CA ASN A 114 9.76 -26.77 5.44
C ASN A 114 8.93 -25.56 5.94
N ALA A 115 9.51 -24.37 6.00
CA ALA A 115 8.78 -23.15 6.25
C ALA A 115 8.38 -22.44 4.93
N ASP A 116 7.27 -21.71 4.96
CA ASP A 116 6.86 -20.84 3.85
C ASP A 116 7.47 -19.45 4.01
N ILE A 117 7.69 -19.03 5.26
CA ILE A 117 8.33 -17.78 5.69
C ILE A 117 8.81 -17.94 7.13
N SER A 118 9.60 -16.99 7.63
CA SER A 118 10.05 -16.98 9.03
C SER A 118 9.70 -15.67 9.76
N THR A 119 10.09 -15.58 11.02
CA THR A 119 10.10 -14.35 11.82
C THR A 119 11.51 -13.74 11.90
N ASP A 120 12.42 -14.17 11.03
CA ASP A 120 13.76 -13.61 10.94
C ASP A 120 13.73 -12.33 10.12
N PHE A 121 14.17 -11.21 10.70
CA PHE A 121 14.16 -9.91 10.04
C PHE A 121 15.10 -9.83 8.82
N GLU A 122 16.06 -10.73 8.69
CA GLU A 122 16.92 -10.83 7.51
C GLU A 122 16.22 -11.51 6.33
N GLU A 123 15.15 -12.25 6.59
CA GLU A 123 14.35 -12.90 5.56
C GLU A 123 13.01 -12.20 5.35
N ALA A 124 12.42 -11.71 6.42
CA ALA A 124 11.06 -11.20 6.45
C ALA A 124 10.99 -9.86 7.21
N GLN A 125 9.79 -9.47 7.57
CA GLN A 125 9.53 -8.28 8.37
C GLN A 125 9.61 -8.59 9.86
N ALA A 126 9.83 -7.56 10.70
CA ALA A 126 9.80 -7.73 12.15
C ALA A 126 8.46 -8.33 12.61
N TRP A 127 8.50 -9.22 13.59
CA TRP A 127 7.32 -9.93 14.07
C TRP A 127 7.26 -9.93 15.59
N ASN A 128 6.20 -9.36 16.17
CA ASN A 128 6.03 -9.26 17.62
C ASN A 128 4.58 -9.50 18.04
N PRO A 129 4.16 -10.74 18.26
CA PRO A 129 2.78 -11.06 18.61
C PRO A 129 2.37 -10.51 20.00
N SER A 130 3.32 -10.24 20.91
CA SER A 130 3.03 -9.70 22.24
C SER A 130 2.48 -8.26 22.20
N ASN A 131 2.76 -7.52 21.15
CA ASN A 131 2.28 -6.14 20.96
C ASN A 131 0.94 -6.05 20.23
N ILE A 132 0.30 -7.17 19.89
CA ILE A 132 -1.00 -7.17 19.23
C ILE A 132 -2.07 -6.65 20.19
N ASN A 133 -2.66 -5.49 19.86
CA ASN A 133 -3.75 -4.87 20.59
C ASN A 133 -5.06 -4.84 19.79
N SER A 134 -6.11 -4.24 20.35
CA SER A 134 -7.42 -4.12 19.70
C SER A 134 -7.36 -3.29 18.40
N ASN A 135 -6.50 -2.27 18.31
CA ASN A 135 -6.38 -1.42 17.13
C ASN A 135 -5.74 -2.19 15.96
N ILE A 136 -4.68 -2.96 16.22
CA ILE A 136 -4.07 -3.83 15.22
C ILE A 136 -5.06 -4.87 14.72
N LYS A 137 -5.80 -5.54 15.63
CA LYS A 137 -6.84 -6.50 15.25
C LYS A 137 -7.90 -5.85 14.35
N LYS A 138 -8.37 -4.65 14.69
CA LYS A 138 -9.33 -3.90 13.87
C LYS A 138 -8.74 -3.56 12.50
N ALA A 139 -7.52 -3.04 12.45
CA ALA A 139 -6.87 -2.65 11.21
C ALA A 139 -6.73 -3.83 10.23
N VAL A 140 -6.22 -4.96 10.71
CA VAL A 140 -6.05 -6.17 9.91
C VAL A 140 -7.40 -6.72 9.45
N ASN A 141 -8.41 -6.77 10.33
CA ASN A 141 -9.75 -7.24 9.97
C ASN A 141 -10.44 -6.34 8.95
N TYR A 142 -10.32 -5.00 9.06
CA TYR A 142 -10.91 -4.07 8.10
C TYR A 142 -10.24 -4.13 6.72
N THR A 143 -9.01 -4.57 6.67
CA THR A 143 -8.24 -4.71 5.43
C THR A 143 -8.08 -6.16 4.99
N ARG A 144 -8.82 -7.10 5.59
CA ARG A 144 -8.72 -8.52 5.27
C ARG A 144 -8.82 -8.77 3.77
N GLY A 145 -7.85 -9.49 3.22
CA GLY A 145 -7.78 -9.81 1.79
C GLY A 145 -7.36 -8.66 0.88
N LEU A 146 -7.18 -7.43 1.38
CA LEU A 146 -6.64 -6.32 0.58
C LEU A 146 -5.14 -6.44 0.45
N VAL A 147 -4.65 -6.28 -0.76
CA VAL A 147 -3.24 -6.33 -1.14
C VAL A 147 -2.90 -5.21 -2.12
N ALA A 148 -1.66 -4.78 -2.13
CA ALA A 148 -1.15 -3.88 -3.14
C ALA A 148 -0.58 -4.70 -4.31
N VAL A 149 -0.98 -4.33 -5.53
CA VAL A 149 -0.56 -5.01 -6.76
C VAL A 149 -0.12 -4.00 -7.80
N TYR A 150 0.80 -4.41 -8.64
CA TYR A 150 1.22 -3.68 -9.81
C TYR A 150 1.40 -4.66 -10.97
N ASP A 151 0.83 -4.36 -12.13
CA ASP A 151 0.89 -5.19 -13.34
C ASP A 151 0.52 -6.67 -13.06
N GLY A 152 -0.57 -6.88 -12.31
CA GLY A 152 -1.08 -8.20 -11.97
C GLY A 152 -0.23 -9.02 -11.00
N LYS A 153 0.78 -8.41 -10.36
CA LYS A 153 1.69 -9.05 -9.40
C LYS A 153 1.62 -8.38 -8.04
N TYR A 154 1.89 -9.13 -6.98
CA TYR A 154 2.13 -8.54 -5.67
C TYR A 154 3.36 -7.65 -5.73
N ILE A 155 3.30 -6.46 -5.09
CA ILE A 155 4.47 -5.60 -4.94
C ILE A 155 5.40 -6.13 -3.85
N GLU A 156 6.68 -5.76 -3.89
CA GLU A 156 7.65 -6.10 -2.84
C GLU A 156 7.40 -5.34 -1.53
N ALA A 157 6.50 -4.37 -1.55
CA ALA A 157 5.94 -3.66 -0.40
C ALA A 157 6.98 -3.11 0.59
N TRP A 158 8.12 -2.64 0.10
CA TRP A 158 9.11 -1.95 0.92
C TRP A 158 8.55 -0.65 1.47
N PHE A 159 8.89 -0.33 2.69
CA PHE A 159 8.46 0.89 3.37
C PHE A 159 9.56 1.38 4.33
N HIS A 160 9.35 2.55 4.90
CA HIS A 160 10.12 3.08 6.01
C HIS A 160 9.19 3.90 6.90
N SER A 161 9.51 3.98 8.19
CA SER A 161 8.67 4.65 9.18
C SER A 161 8.75 6.17 9.12
N ASP A 162 9.90 6.70 8.68
CA ASP A 162 10.14 8.14 8.57
C ASP A 162 10.98 8.44 7.33
N ALA A 163 10.52 9.38 6.51
CA ALA A 163 11.17 9.80 5.28
C ALA A 163 11.82 11.18 5.37
N ALA A 164 11.72 11.86 6.52
CA ALA A 164 12.18 13.26 6.68
C ALA A 164 11.71 14.17 5.52
N GLY A 165 10.46 13.97 5.07
CA GLY A 165 9.83 14.74 3.98
C GLY A 165 10.05 14.21 2.57
N ARG A 166 10.96 13.26 2.33
CA ARG A 166 11.17 12.64 1.02
C ARG A 166 11.55 11.17 1.14
N THR A 167 10.77 10.33 0.48
CA THR A 167 11.10 8.89 0.33
C THR A 167 12.25 8.70 -0.65
N ALA A 168 13.26 7.93 -0.28
CA ALA A 168 14.29 7.47 -1.20
C ALA A 168 13.68 6.56 -2.28
N LEU A 169 14.22 6.62 -3.48
CA LEU A 169 13.88 5.63 -4.51
C LEU A 169 14.45 4.27 -4.12
N ALA A 170 13.76 3.18 -4.46
CA ALA A 170 14.23 1.82 -4.19
C ALA A 170 15.66 1.58 -4.73
N LYS A 171 16.00 2.17 -5.87
CA LYS A 171 17.36 2.15 -6.44
C LYS A 171 18.38 2.81 -5.53
N GLU A 172 18.01 3.91 -4.86
CA GLU A 172 18.91 4.68 -3.99
C GLU A 172 19.04 4.04 -2.60
N GLY A 173 17.89 3.66 -2.01
CA GLY A 173 17.86 3.16 -0.63
C GLY A 173 18.21 1.68 -0.49
N LEU A 174 17.89 0.85 -1.49
CA LEU A 174 18.03 -0.60 -1.43
C LEU A 174 18.96 -1.17 -2.52
N ASN A 175 19.63 -0.30 -3.28
CA ASN A 175 20.44 -0.70 -4.45
C ASN A 175 19.65 -1.61 -5.44
N TYR A 176 18.33 -1.42 -5.48
CA TYR A 176 17.45 -2.21 -6.31
C TYR A 176 17.68 -1.92 -7.79
N LYS A 177 18.01 -2.95 -8.54
CA LYS A 177 18.07 -2.88 -10.01
C LYS A 177 16.84 -3.61 -10.53
N LYS A 178 15.96 -2.89 -11.23
CA LYS A 178 14.83 -3.51 -11.93
C LYS A 178 15.40 -4.56 -12.88
N LYS A 179 15.04 -5.81 -12.66
CA LYS A 179 15.34 -6.93 -13.57
C LYS A 179 14.41 -6.90 -14.75
#